data_82f08a5bcfff113aef3f85fb35b8b76d
#
_entry.id   82f08a5bcfff113aef3f85fb35b8b76d
#
_cell.length_a   1.000
_cell.length_b   1.000
_cell.length_c   1.000
_cell.angle_alpha   90.00
_cell.angle_beta   90.00
_cell.angle_gamma   90.00
#
_symmetry.space_group_name_H-M   'P 1'
#
loop_
_entity.id
_entity.type
_entity.pdbx_description
1 polymer ?
#
loop_
_entity_poly.entity_id
_entity_poly.type
_entity_poly.pdbx_seq_one_letter_code
_entity_poly.pdbx_strand_id
1 'polypeptide(L)'
;AGEQISLDELLGEPLILMQEGAGVRQVIEDELRGGPIRLRDLDVRLELGLQESVKSAVAAGYGVTFISRSGVEAELAAGTLATARVKGLEPAREISLVRPAGRSPTRAAEAFVAFARAKLAA
;
A
#
# COMPACT_ATOMS: atom_id res chain seq x y z
N ALA A 1 11.74 9.32 9.39
CA ALA A 1 10.37 9.13 9.82
C ALA A 1 9.44 9.28 8.62
N GLY A 2 8.53 8.35 8.46
CA GLY A 2 7.57 8.39 7.39
C GLY A 2 6.44 9.37 7.66
N GLU A 3 5.68 9.63 6.63
CA GLU A 3 4.47 10.42 6.72
C GLU A 3 3.44 9.68 7.56
N GLN A 4 2.55 10.43 8.19
CA GLN A 4 1.45 9.85 8.95
C GLN A 4 0.14 10.14 8.25
N ILE A 5 -0.72 9.13 8.11
CA ILE A 5 -2.05 9.30 7.53
C ILE A 5 -3.10 8.83 8.52
N SER A 6 -4.33 9.29 8.34
CA SER A 6 -5.45 8.88 9.19
C SER A 6 -6.03 7.55 8.73
N LEU A 7 -6.83 6.93 9.60
CA LEU A 7 -7.58 5.73 9.22
C LEU A 7 -8.54 6.02 8.07
N ASP A 8 -9.18 7.19 8.09
CA ASP A 8 -10.09 7.57 7.00
C ASP A 8 -9.38 7.67 5.67
N GLU A 9 -8.17 8.22 5.67
CA GLU A 9 -7.36 8.28 4.46
C GLU A 9 -7.00 6.88 3.97
N LEU A 10 -6.62 6.00 4.89
CA LEU A 10 -6.30 4.61 4.52
C LEU A 10 -7.49 3.89 3.92
N LEU A 11 -8.67 4.06 4.53
CA LEU A 11 -9.89 3.41 4.03
C LEU A 11 -10.27 3.88 2.63
N GLY A 12 -9.85 5.06 2.24
CA GLY A 12 -10.08 5.60 0.91
C GLY A 12 -9.01 5.26 -0.12
N GLU A 13 -7.94 4.58 0.28
CA GLU A 13 -6.85 4.26 -0.64
C GLU A 13 -7.04 2.88 -1.27
N PRO A 14 -6.78 2.74 -2.58
CA PRO A 14 -6.76 1.41 -3.19
C PRO A 14 -5.57 0.62 -2.65
N LEU A 15 -5.83 -0.60 -2.26
CA LEU A 15 -4.83 -1.46 -1.66
C LEU A 15 -4.43 -2.58 -2.62
N ILE A 16 -3.15 -2.85 -2.68
CA ILE A 16 -2.58 -3.94 -3.47
C ILE A 16 -1.94 -4.90 -2.47
N LEU A 17 -2.31 -6.15 -2.51
CA LEU A 17 -1.80 -7.13 -1.55
C LEU A 17 -1.28 -8.38 -2.24
N MET A 18 -0.47 -9.13 -1.52
CA MET A 18 -0.17 -10.50 -1.91
C MET A 18 -1.46 -11.31 -1.85
N GLN A 19 -1.55 -12.30 -2.71
CA GLN A 19 -2.74 -13.15 -2.74
C GLN A 19 -2.89 -13.94 -1.45
N GLU A 20 -4.10 -14.38 -1.18
CA GLU A 20 -4.42 -15.19 -0.03
C GLU A 20 -3.55 -16.44 0.01
N GLY A 21 -3.10 -16.82 1.21
CA GLY A 21 -2.17 -17.94 1.38
C GLY A 21 -0.71 -17.55 1.46
N ALA A 22 -0.36 -16.33 1.05
CA ALA A 22 1.00 -15.84 1.23
C ALA A 22 1.25 -15.54 2.70
N GLY A 23 2.45 -15.85 3.18
CA GLY A 23 2.79 -15.66 4.59
C GLY A 23 2.64 -14.22 5.05
N VAL A 24 3.06 -13.25 4.23
CA VAL A 24 2.95 -11.85 4.57
C VAL A 24 1.49 -11.42 4.72
N ARG A 25 0.59 -11.98 3.93
CA ARG A 25 -0.83 -11.67 4.03
C ARG A 25 -1.39 -12.12 5.39
N GLN A 26 -0.99 -13.29 5.85
CA GLN A 26 -1.42 -13.77 7.16
C GLN A 26 -0.92 -12.88 8.29
N VAL A 27 0.32 -12.42 8.19
CA VAL A 27 0.88 -11.49 9.18
C VAL A 27 0.06 -10.20 9.23
N ILE A 28 -0.30 -9.67 8.07
CA ILE A 28 -1.12 -8.45 7.99
C ILE A 28 -2.47 -8.67 8.66
N GLU A 29 -3.13 -9.78 8.35
CA GLU A 29 -4.42 -10.10 8.96
C GLU A 29 -4.32 -10.21 10.47
N ASP A 30 -3.27 -10.88 10.97
CA ASP A 30 -3.05 -11.04 12.41
C ASP A 30 -2.81 -9.70 13.09
N GLU A 31 -2.05 -8.82 12.45
CA GLU A 31 -1.75 -7.51 13.01
C GLU A 31 -2.97 -6.60 13.08
N LEU A 32 -3.87 -6.73 12.12
CA LEU A 32 -5.10 -5.92 12.12
C LEU A 32 -6.13 -6.47 13.10
N ARG A 33 -6.02 -7.74 13.47
CA ARG A 33 -6.95 -8.37 14.41
C ARG A 33 -6.83 -7.70 15.77
N GLY A 34 -7.97 -7.32 16.33
CA GLY A 34 -7.99 -6.62 17.61
C GLY A 34 -7.83 -5.11 17.52
N GLY A 35 -7.50 -4.59 16.34
CA GLY A 35 -7.42 -3.16 16.10
C GLY A 35 -8.74 -2.58 15.63
N PRO A 36 -8.74 -1.30 15.27
CA PRO A 36 -9.98 -0.60 14.88
C PRO A 36 -10.54 -1.00 13.53
N ILE A 37 -9.74 -1.63 12.66
CA ILE A 37 -10.18 -2.06 11.34
C ILE A 37 -9.71 -3.48 11.08
N ARG A 38 -10.38 -4.14 10.14
CA ARG A 38 -10.00 -5.46 9.63
C ARG A 38 -9.61 -5.32 8.17
N LEU A 39 -8.91 -6.33 7.65
CA LEU A 39 -8.52 -6.34 6.25
C LEU A 39 -9.74 -6.19 5.32
N ARG A 40 -10.87 -6.80 5.68
CA ARG A 40 -12.10 -6.72 4.89
C ARG A 40 -12.67 -5.31 4.80
N ASP A 41 -12.27 -4.39 5.68
CA ASP A 41 -12.73 -3.00 5.65
C ASP A 41 -11.96 -2.17 4.64
N LEU A 42 -10.83 -2.67 4.16
CA LEU A 42 -9.95 -1.97 3.23
C LEU A 42 -10.37 -2.23 1.78
N ASP A 43 -10.04 -1.28 0.92
CA ASP A 43 -10.37 -1.35 -0.50
C ASP A 43 -9.28 -2.11 -1.25
N VAL A 44 -9.32 -3.44 -1.18
CA VAL A 44 -8.33 -4.29 -1.85
C VAL A 44 -8.67 -4.36 -3.33
N ARG A 45 -7.90 -3.69 -4.16
CA ARG A 45 -8.14 -3.61 -5.60
C ARG A 45 -7.40 -4.66 -6.41
N LEU A 46 -6.22 -5.06 -5.96
CA LEU A 46 -5.40 -6.03 -6.66
C LEU A 46 -4.83 -7.04 -5.67
N GLU A 47 -4.77 -8.28 -6.12
CA GLU A 47 -4.10 -9.35 -5.38
C GLU A 47 -3.12 -10.01 -6.35
N LEU A 48 -1.84 -9.99 -6.01
CA LEU A 48 -0.78 -10.44 -6.89
C LEU A 48 0.03 -11.55 -6.22
N GLY A 49 0.56 -12.44 -7.02
CA GLY A 49 1.27 -13.61 -6.50
C GLY A 49 2.75 -13.38 -6.21
N LEU A 50 3.32 -12.28 -6.68
CA LEU A 50 4.74 -11.98 -6.52
C LEU A 50 4.93 -10.65 -5.80
N GLN A 51 5.83 -10.65 -4.82
CA GLN A 51 6.16 -9.44 -4.08
C GLN A 51 6.70 -8.33 -4.99
N GLU A 52 7.53 -8.68 -5.96
CA GLU A 52 8.06 -7.70 -6.90
C GLU A 52 6.97 -7.04 -7.73
N SER A 53 5.93 -7.79 -8.07
CA SER A 53 4.78 -7.23 -8.80
C SER A 53 4.01 -6.25 -7.94
N VAL A 54 3.84 -6.56 -6.65
CA VAL A 54 3.19 -5.64 -5.71
C VAL A 54 3.96 -4.34 -5.62
N LYS A 55 5.27 -4.42 -5.44
CA LYS A 55 6.13 -3.22 -5.33
C LYS A 55 6.08 -2.38 -6.61
N SER A 56 6.13 -3.03 -7.77
CA SER A 56 6.04 -2.33 -9.05
C SER A 56 4.72 -1.61 -9.22
N ALA A 57 3.62 -2.25 -8.83
CA ALA A 57 2.30 -1.64 -8.92
C ALA A 57 2.18 -0.42 -8.02
N VAL A 58 2.72 -0.49 -6.80
CA VAL A 58 2.73 0.65 -5.88
C VAL A 58 3.57 1.79 -6.46
N ALA A 59 4.76 1.48 -6.96
CA ALA A 59 5.63 2.50 -7.55
C ALA A 59 4.98 3.18 -8.75
N ALA A 60 4.16 2.45 -9.49
CA ALA A 60 3.43 2.99 -10.64
C ALA A 60 2.21 3.82 -10.26
N GLY A 61 1.84 3.85 -8.99
CA GLY A 61 0.74 4.67 -8.51
C GLY A 61 -0.61 3.98 -8.49
N TYR A 62 -0.67 2.66 -8.60
CA TYR A 62 -1.94 1.93 -8.58
C TYR A 62 -2.56 1.82 -7.20
N GLY A 63 -1.79 2.05 -6.17
CA GLY A 63 -2.29 1.98 -4.81
C GLY A 63 -1.17 1.91 -3.79
N VAL A 64 -1.52 1.50 -2.58
CA VAL A 64 -0.57 1.33 -1.48
C VAL A 64 -0.60 -0.14 -1.04
N THR A 65 0.36 -0.55 -0.23
CA THR A 65 0.40 -1.92 0.26
C THR A 65 0.94 -1.97 1.68
N PHE A 66 0.63 -3.05 2.37
CA PHE A 66 1.32 -3.43 3.61
C PHE A 66 2.32 -4.52 3.26
N ILE A 67 3.56 -4.33 3.66
CA ILE A 67 4.61 -5.28 3.33
C ILE A 67 5.70 -5.22 4.40
N SER A 68 6.47 -6.30 4.51
CA SER A 68 7.61 -6.32 5.41
C SER A 68 8.62 -5.26 4.98
N ARG A 69 9.11 -4.49 5.96
CA ARG A 69 10.10 -3.45 5.69
C ARG A 69 11.36 -4.02 5.03
N SER A 70 11.77 -5.22 5.43
CA SER A 70 12.94 -5.85 4.81
C SER A 70 12.74 -6.12 3.32
N GLY A 71 11.50 -6.28 2.89
CA GLY A 71 11.18 -6.52 1.49
C GLY A 71 11.24 -5.28 0.60
N VAL A 72 11.38 -4.08 1.18
CA VAL A 72 11.39 -2.82 0.42
C VAL A 72 12.62 -1.95 0.69
N GLU A 73 13.62 -2.49 1.36
CA GLU A 73 14.80 -1.70 1.73
C GLU A 73 15.48 -1.04 0.53
N ALA A 74 15.63 -1.77 -0.56
CA ALA A 74 16.25 -1.24 -1.77
C ALA A 74 15.45 -0.08 -2.35
N GLU A 75 14.14 -0.23 -2.39
CA GLU A 75 13.24 0.80 -2.92
C GLU A 75 13.19 2.04 -2.03
N LEU A 76 13.27 1.86 -0.72
CA LEU A 76 13.34 2.98 0.21
C LEU A 76 14.65 3.74 0.03
N ALA A 77 15.76 3.01 -0.10
CA ALA A 77 17.06 3.62 -0.32
C ALA A 77 17.14 4.35 -1.66
N ALA A 78 16.53 3.77 -2.69
CA ALA A 78 16.49 4.38 -4.03
C ALA A 78 15.51 5.54 -4.13
N GLY A 79 14.62 5.70 -3.17
CA GLY A 79 13.63 6.77 -3.18
C GLY A 79 12.45 6.53 -4.10
N THR A 80 12.22 5.28 -4.53
CA THR A 80 11.07 4.96 -5.38
C THR A 80 9.82 4.66 -4.58
N LEU A 81 9.99 4.19 -3.34
CA LEU A 81 8.89 3.93 -2.43
C LEU A 81 9.15 4.62 -1.10
N ALA A 82 8.10 4.87 -0.36
CA ALA A 82 8.18 5.48 0.96
C ALA A 82 7.25 4.75 1.91
N THR A 83 7.53 4.83 3.20
CA THR A 83 6.64 4.27 4.22
C THR A 83 5.74 5.36 4.80
N ALA A 84 4.59 4.94 5.32
CA ALA A 84 3.70 5.83 6.04
C ALA A 84 3.23 5.12 7.31
N ARG A 85 2.89 5.91 8.32
CA ARG A 85 2.29 5.41 9.55
C ARG A 85 0.82 5.75 9.54
N VAL A 86 0.01 4.84 10.05
CA VAL A 86 -1.44 5.05 10.13
C VAL A 86 -1.78 5.36 11.58
N LYS A 87 -2.33 6.54 11.81
CA LYS A 87 -2.71 6.98 13.14
C LYS A 87 -3.77 6.04 13.72
N GLY A 88 -3.54 5.57 14.93
CA GLY A 88 -4.47 4.66 15.58
C GLY A 88 -4.27 3.19 15.24
N LEU A 89 -3.32 2.87 14.38
CA LEU A 89 -2.99 1.52 13.99
C LEU A 89 -1.54 1.26 14.37
N GLU A 90 -1.32 0.37 15.33
CA GLU A 90 0.04 0.01 15.73
C GLU A 90 0.47 -1.15 14.85
N PRO A 91 1.30 -0.90 13.84
CA PRO A 91 1.74 -1.98 12.97
C PRO A 91 2.69 -2.91 13.69
N ALA A 92 2.76 -4.14 13.20
CA ALA A 92 3.82 -5.03 13.63
C ALA A 92 5.16 -4.35 13.39
N ARG A 93 6.11 -4.74 14.20
CA ARG A 93 7.47 -4.21 14.12
C ARG A 93 8.12 -4.33 12.75
N GLU A 94 7.62 -5.22 11.88
CA GLU A 94 8.20 -5.42 10.56
C GLU A 94 7.31 -5.07 9.39
N ILE A 95 6.02 -4.84 9.63
CA ILE A 95 5.07 -4.51 8.55
C ILE A 95 4.91 -3.01 8.46
N SER A 96 5.01 -2.49 7.27
CA SER A 96 4.85 -1.05 7.01
C SER A 96 3.86 -0.82 5.89
N LEU A 97 3.15 0.29 5.97
CA LEU A 97 2.36 0.77 4.84
C LEU A 97 3.34 1.44 3.87
N VAL A 98 3.30 1.02 2.62
CA VAL A 98 4.22 1.49 1.59
C VAL A 98 3.42 2.15 0.47
N ARG A 99 3.94 3.27 -0.01
CA ARG A 99 3.33 4.08 -1.05
C ARG A 99 4.39 4.66 -1.99
N PRO A 100 3.97 5.26 -3.13
CA PRO A 100 4.95 5.91 -4.01
C PRO A 100 5.66 7.04 -3.29
N ALA A 101 6.98 7.14 -3.48
CA ALA A 101 7.78 8.20 -2.86
C ALA A 101 7.48 9.54 -3.54
N GLY A 102 7.55 10.61 -2.73
CA GLY A 102 7.41 11.97 -3.24
C GLY A 102 6.02 12.36 -3.72
N ARG A 103 5.03 11.47 -3.52
CA ARG A 103 3.64 11.73 -3.92
C ARG A 103 2.70 11.23 -2.85
N SER A 104 1.59 11.95 -2.66
CA SER A 104 0.52 11.42 -1.84
C SER A 104 -0.20 10.32 -2.64
N PRO A 105 -0.78 9.31 -1.97
CA PRO A 105 -1.58 8.31 -2.67
C PRO A 105 -2.68 8.91 -3.53
N THR A 106 -3.35 9.95 -3.04
CA THR A 106 -4.41 10.65 -3.79
C THR A 106 -3.88 11.20 -5.10
N ARG A 107 -2.69 11.79 -5.06
CA ARG A 107 -2.08 12.38 -6.25
C ARG A 107 -1.74 11.32 -7.28
N ALA A 108 -1.24 10.18 -6.82
CA ALA A 108 -0.95 9.05 -7.70
C ALA A 108 -2.22 8.54 -8.36
N ALA A 109 -3.31 8.43 -7.59
CA ALA A 109 -4.59 7.98 -8.11
C ALA A 109 -5.13 8.96 -9.16
N GLU A 110 -5.01 10.26 -8.93
CA GLU A 110 -5.42 11.27 -9.90
C GLU A 110 -4.63 11.16 -11.19
N ALA A 111 -3.32 10.96 -11.11
CA ALA A 111 -2.48 10.79 -12.28
C ALA A 111 -2.88 9.55 -13.07
N PHE A 112 -3.20 8.47 -12.40
CA PHE A 112 -3.64 7.24 -13.05
C PHE A 112 -4.97 7.44 -13.76
N VAL A 113 -5.93 8.09 -13.11
CA VAL A 113 -7.23 8.36 -13.71
C VAL A 113 -7.08 9.23 -14.96
N ALA A 114 -6.25 10.26 -14.88
CA ALA A 114 -6.00 11.13 -16.03
C ALA A 114 -5.40 10.36 -17.20
N PHE A 115 -4.44 9.47 -16.92
CA PHE A 115 -3.82 8.63 -17.93
C PHE A 115 -4.85 7.69 -18.57
N ALA A 116 -5.68 7.05 -17.75
CA ALA A 116 -6.70 6.13 -18.24
C ALA A 116 -7.72 6.84 -19.13
N ARG A 117 -8.15 8.04 -18.73
CA ARG A 117 -9.08 8.85 -19.52
C ARG A 117 -8.48 9.22 -20.86
N ALA A 118 -7.23 9.62 -20.89
CA ALA A 118 -6.55 9.96 -22.13
C ALA A 118 -6.49 8.76 -23.08
N LYS A 119 -6.22 7.58 -22.54
CA LYS A 119 -6.19 6.36 -23.34
C LYS A 119 -7.55 5.99 -23.90
N LEU A 120 -8.59 6.16 -23.10
CA LEU A 120 -9.96 5.82 -23.54
C LEU A 120 -10.52 6.83 -24.53
N ALA A 121 -10.07 8.06 -24.46
CA ALA A 121 -10.52 9.12 -25.36
C ALA A 121 -9.82 9.11 -26.73
N ALA A 122 -8.71 8.40 -26.82
CA ALA A 122 -7.88 8.38 -28.06
C ALA A 122 -8.45 7.48 -29.17
#